data_56b82d8184195a353935d0d4cd9d45bf
#
_entry.id   56b82d8184195a353935d0d4cd9d45bf
#
_cell.length_a   1.000
_cell.length_b   1.000
_cell.length_c   1.000
_cell.angle_alpha   90.00
_cell.angle_beta   90.00
_cell.angle_gamma   90.00
#
_symmetry.space_group_name_H-M   'P 1'
#
loop_
_entity.id
_entity.type
_entity.pdbx_description
1 polymer ?
#
loop_
_entity_poly.entity_id
_entity_poly.type
_entity_poly.pdbx_seq_one_letter_code
_entity_poly.pdbx_strand_id
1 'polypeptide(L)'
;LYGSLNWQHEDAFDLLHVKNWQDMYLGERKEYTVGDMKRMNFNYHAPLDMMNISLNYDDAWLYGGASDIFNENCKQALMTGEPGFSFNFGTQSNETLRNACCEITSENDSDVCNLGSVNMANVESLEEFKDVVHLASKFLVCGLIRAHLPYKKVEMVRQQNSRLGLGLIGMHEWLLKKGYRYEFTDELKQWMKVYESESTKAANEHCDRLFLNRPKGYRAIAPTGSISIICGSTSGVEPVYSVAYRRRYLTEGTKWKYQFVVDGTAESLIKDGVNPDDIESAVDLAADPERRVKFQFELQKHVDLSLIHI
;
A
#
# COMPACT_ATOMS: atom_id res chain seq x y z
N LEU A 1 12.10 -4.35 6.81
CA LEU A 1 11.47 -5.02 7.96
C LEU A 1 10.21 -4.26 8.38
N TYR A 2 9.34 -4.93 9.16
CA TYR A 2 8.17 -4.33 9.79
C TYR A 2 8.11 -4.76 11.25
N GLY A 3 7.72 -3.85 12.13
CA GLY A 3 7.47 -4.11 13.54
C GLY A 3 6.27 -3.33 14.04
N SER A 4 5.52 -3.93 14.95
CA SER A 4 4.38 -3.27 15.55
C SER A 4 4.22 -3.64 17.02
N LEU A 5 3.63 -2.73 17.78
CA LEU A 5 3.19 -2.96 19.15
C LEU A 5 1.70 -2.72 19.27
N ASN A 6 1.04 -3.39 20.22
CA ASN A 6 -0.31 -3.03 20.61
C ASN A 6 -0.30 -1.61 21.23
N TRP A 7 -1.32 -0.82 20.98
CA TRP A 7 -1.43 0.56 21.48
C TRP A 7 -1.44 0.68 23.02
N GLN A 8 -1.75 -0.41 23.73
CA GLN A 8 -1.73 -0.49 25.20
C GLN A 8 -0.40 -1.02 25.75
N HIS A 9 0.56 -1.35 24.88
CA HIS A 9 1.87 -1.82 25.34
C HIS A 9 2.62 -0.72 26.12
N GLU A 10 3.33 -1.09 27.17
CA GLU A 10 4.06 -0.14 28.02
C GLU A 10 5.07 0.71 27.23
N ASP A 11 5.72 0.13 26.21
CA ASP A 11 6.67 0.79 25.33
C ASP A 11 6.01 1.50 24.12
N ALA A 12 4.69 1.59 24.03
CA ALA A 12 4.03 2.19 22.87
C ALA A 12 4.43 3.66 22.68
N PHE A 13 4.56 4.41 23.76
CA PHE A 13 5.00 5.80 23.73
C PHE A 13 6.46 5.94 23.26
N ASP A 14 7.35 5.05 23.68
CA ASP A 14 8.75 5.04 23.24
C ASP A 14 8.84 4.69 21.75
N LEU A 15 8.02 3.74 21.27
CA LEU A 15 7.96 3.41 19.84
C LEU A 15 7.51 4.61 18.99
N LEU A 16 6.56 5.42 19.48
CA LEU A 16 6.12 6.62 18.76
C LEU A 16 7.26 7.59 18.49
N HIS A 17 8.25 7.67 19.36
CA HIS A 17 9.33 8.64 19.28
C HIS A 17 10.68 8.08 18.82
N VAL A 18 10.77 6.76 18.62
CA VAL A 18 12.04 6.08 18.30
C VAL A 18 12.72 6.56 17.02
N LYS A 19 11.97 7.20 16.11
CA LYS A 19 12.50 7.79 14.88
C LYS A 19 12.60 9.33 14.91
N ASN A 20 12.44 9.95 16.04
CA ASN A 20 12.67 11.39 16.20
C ASN A 20 14.18 11.69 16.20
N TRP A 21 14.85 11.32 15.12
CA TRP A 21 16.31 11.41 14.98
C TRP A 21 16.84 12.84 15.09
N GLN A 22 15.99 13.85 14.89
CA GLN A 22 16.33 15.24 15.07
C GLN A 22 16.55 15.61 16.54
N ASP A 23 15.96 14.85 17.46
CA ASP A 23 16.05 15.06 18.90
C ASP A 23 17.11 14.17 19.56
N MET A 24 17.74 13.27 18.78
CA MET A 24 18.75 12.32 19.24
C MET A 24 20.16 12.91 19.06
N TYR A 25 20.67 13.57 20.06
CA TYR A 25 21.99 14.15 20.04
C TYR A 25 23.12 13.12 20.16
N LEU A 26 24.21 13.36 19.44
CA LEU A 26 25.41 12.53 19.44
C LEU A 26 26.49 13.13 20.37
N GLY A 27 27.02 12.27 21.24
CA GLY A 27 28.10 12.63 22.15
C GLY A 27 27.72 13.68 23.20
N GLU A 28 28.66 13.97 24.08
CA GLU A 28 28.47 14.88 25.24
C GLU A 28 28.27 16.35 24.82
N ARG A 29 28.86 16.77 23.70
CA ARG A 29 28.83 18.16 23.24
C ARG A 29 27.52 18.54 22.54
N LYS A 30 26.66 17.55 22.17
CA LYS A 30 25.37 17.76 21.51
C LYS A 30 25.42 18.66 20.25
N GLU A 31 26.53 18.60 19.51
CA GLU A 31 26.73 19.43 18.32
C GLU A 31 25.91 18.94 17.11
N TYR A 32 25.72 17.62 17.01
CA TYR A 32 25.00 16.99 15.90
C TYR A 32 23.96 16.00 16.43
N THR A 33 22.87 15.89 15.69
CA THR A 33 21.84 14.87 15.91
C THR A 33 22.04 13.67 14.98
N VAL A 34 21.40 12.55 15.28
CA VAL A 34 21.28 11.41 14.35
C VAL A 34 20.67 11.85 13.02
N GLY A 35 19.67 12.74 13.07
CA GLY A 35 19.06 13.31 11.88
C GLY A 35 20.00 14.16 11.04
N ASP A 36 20.93 14.91 11.67
CA ASP A 36 21.97 15.65 10.95
C ASP A 36 22.92 14.70 10.22
N MET A 37 23.32 13.63 10.87
CA MET A 37 24.17 12.61 10.26
C MET A 37 23.48 11.92 9.10
N LYS A 38 22.19 11.60 9.22
CA LYS A 38 21.39 11.05 8.13
C LYS A 38 21.27 12.00 6.93
N ARG A 39 21.16 13.31 7.18
CA ARG A 39 21.15 14.32 6.10
C ARG A 39 22.49 14.44 5.38
N MET A 40 23.59 14.32 6.10
CA MET A 40 24.94 14.34 5.54
C MET A 40 25.27 13.05 4.80
N ASN A 41 24.86 11.90 5.34
CA ASN A 41 25.09 10.58 4.78
C ASN A 41 23.83 9.71 4.93
N PHE A 42 23.12 9.46 3.84
CA PHE A 42 21.91 8.64 3.84
C PHE A 42 22.13 7.24 4.44
N ASN A 43 23.33 6.68 4.30
CA ASN A 43 23.66 5.34 4.81
C ASN A 43 24.11 5.37 6.30
N TYR A 44 24.08 6.52 6.97
CA TYR A 44 24.34 6.56 8.41
C TYR A 44 23.29 5.74 9.16
N HIS A 45 23.74 4.85 10.06
CA HIS A 45 22.81 4.02 10.83
C HIS A 45 22.05 4.84 11.87
N ALA A 46 20.73 4.77 11.80
CA ALA A 46 19.84 5.37 12.78
C ALA A 46 18.91 4.30 13.38
N PRO A 47 18.38 4.50 14.59
CA PRO A 47 17.45 3.55 15.19
C PRO A 47 16.28 3.24 14.26
N LEU A 48 16.07 1.95 13.99
CA LEU A 48 14.97 1.39 13.16
C LEU A 48 14.86 2.00 11.72
N ASP A 49 15.97 2.51 11.15
CA ASP A 49 15.96 3.15 9.82
C ASP A 49 15.62 2.21 8.66
N MET A 50 15.79 0.89 8.86
CA MET A 50 15.46 -0.15 7.88
C MET A 50 14.17 -0.92 8.23
N MET A 51 13.31 -0.34 9.05
CA MET A 51 12.12 -0.99 9.56
C MET A 51 10.93 -0.04 9.53
N ASN A 52 9.84 -0.43 8.91
CA ASN A 52 8.55 0.26 9.05
C ASN A 52 7.94 -0.11 10.40
N ILE A 53 7.40 0.86 11.10
CA ILE A 53 6.81 0.67 12.43
C ILE A 53 5.37 1.15 12.47
N SER A 54 4.54 0.48 13.27
CA SER A 54 3.14 0.83 13.47
C SER A 54 2.66 0.52 14.88
N LEU A 55 1.59 1.17 15.31
CA LEU A 55 0.79 0.72 16.44
C LEU A 55 -0.41 -0.07 15.96
N ASN A 56 -0.72 -1.18 16.64
CA ASN A 56 -1.91 -1.99 16.41
C ASN A 56 -3.05 -1.50 17.28
N TYR A 57 -4.16 -1.15 16.65
CA TYR A 57 -5.41 -0.72 17.27
C TYR A 57 -6.45 -1.82 17.09
N ASP A 58 -7.08 -2.21 18.19
CA ASP A 58 -8.03 -3.31 18.28
C ASP A 58 -9.46 -2.81 18.62
N ASP A 59 -10.38 -3.74 18.80
CA ASP A 59 -11.76 -3.43 19.15
C ASP A 59 -11.87 -2.64 20.47
N ALA A 60 -10.94 -2.84 21.43
CA ALA A 60 -10.94 -2.09 22.67
C ALA A 60 -10.68 -0.60 22.45
N TRP A 61 -9.79 -0.26 21.51
CA TRP A 61 -9.56 1.11 21.07
C TRP A 61 -10.79 1.66 20.32
N LEU A 62 -11.36 0.88 19.40
CA LEU A 62 -12.48 1.32 18.56
C LEU A 62 -13.70 1.73 19.39
N TYR A 63 -14.01 0.95 20.42
CA TYR A 63 -15.17 1.21 21.31
C TYR A 63 -14.84 2.09 22.50
N GLY A 64 -13.56 2.22 22.87
CA GLY A 64 -13.10 3.05 23.99
C GLY A 64 -12.95 4.54 23.68
N GLY A 65 -12.93 4.89 22.39
CA GLY A 65 -12.74 6.26 21.91
C GLY A 65 -11.27 6.69 21.77
N ALA A 66 -11.09 7.94 21.33
CA ALA A 66 -9.77 8.51 21.09
C ALA A 66 -8.91 8.50 22.37
N SER A 67 -7.69 7.98 22.25
CA SER A 67 -6.71 7.94 23.33
C SER A 67 -5.57 8.93 23.08
N ASP A 68 -4.86 9.33 24.14
CA ASP A 68 -3.68 10.19 24.02
C ASP A 68 -2.60 9.56 23.13
N ILE A 69 -2.45 8.24 23.20
CA ILE A 69 -1.58 7.44 22.31
C ILE A 69 -1.95 7.62 20.84
N PHE A 70 -3.23 7.54 20.50
CA PHE A 70 -3.68 7.71 19.12
C PHE A 70 -3.42 9.14 18.62
N ASN A 71 -3.73 10.13 19.44
CA ASN A 71 -3.48 11.53 19.11
C ASN A 71 -1.98 11.80 18.89
N GLU A 72 -1.12 11.24 19.76
CA GLU A 72 0.33 11.37 19.59
C GLU A 72 0.82 10.60 18.36
N ASN A 73 0.27 9.41 18.06
CA ASN A 73 0.58 8.68 16.82
C ASN A 73 0.25 9.52 15.58
N CYS A 74 -0.95 10.14 15.53
CA CYS A 74 -1.31 11.05 14.43
C CYS A 74 -0.32 12.18 14.27
N LYS A 75 0.10 12.81 15.38
CA LYS A 75 1.08 13.89 15.38
C LYS A 75 2.45 13.43 14.86
N GLN A 76 2.96 12.29 15.35
CA GLN A 76 4.23 11.74 14.90
C GLN A 76 4.18 11.34 13.42
N ALA A 77 3.11 10.68 12.98
CA ALA A 77 2.91 10.31 11.58
C ALA A 77 2.90 11.54 10.65
N LEU A 78 2.27 12.65 11.07
CA LEU A 78 2.30 13.90 10.33
C LEU A 78 3.70 14.54 10.27
N MET A 79 4.49 14.40 11.32
CA MET A 79 5.83 14.99 11.40
C MET A 79 6.89 14.18 10.65
N THR A 80 6.85 12.86 10.74
CA THR A 80 7.93 11.98 10.30
C THR A 80 7.51 10.94 9.26
N GLY A 81 6.21 10.76 9.01
CA GLY A 81 5.66 9.69 8.17
C GLY A 81 5.42 8.37 8.93
N GLU A 82 5.84 8.28 10.19
CA GLU A 82 5.75 7.07 11.02
C GLU A 82 5.59 7.45 12.51
N PRO A 83 5.11 6.55 13.39
CA PRO A 83 4.57 5.20 13.08
C PRO A 83 3.27 5.21 12.31
N GLY A 84 3.06 4.16 11.52
CA GLY A 84 1.80 3.90 10.84
C GLY A 84 0.73 3.35 11.79
N PHE A 85 -0.43 3.10 11.22
CA PHE A 85 -1.60 2.57 11.93
C PHE A 85 -1.91 1.17 11.40
N SER A 86 -2.11 0.21 12.31
CA SER A 86 -2.58 -1.13 11.99
C SER A 86 -3.90 -1.36 12.71
N PHE A 87 -4.98 -1.45 11.95
CA PHE A 87 -6.31 -1.67 12.50
C PHE A 87 -6.70 -3.14 12.37
N ASN A 88 -7.07 -3.76 13.50
CA ASN A 88 -7.40 -5.18 13.59
C ASN A 88 -8.73 -5.32 14.31
N PHE A 89 -9.84 -5.17 13.57
CA PHE A 89 -11.20 -5.13 14.11
C PHE A 89 -12.04 -6.32 13.70
N GLY A 90 -12.99 -6.71 14.53
CA GLY A 90 -14.00 -7.70 14.23
C GLY A 90 -13.43 -9.05 13.80
N THR A 91 -13.81 -9.54 12.62
CA THR A 91 -13.38 -10.83 12.09
C THR A 91 -11.89 -10.93 11.79
N GLN A 92 -11.21 -9.81 11.64
CA GLN A 92 -9.76 -9.72 11.39
C GLN A 92 -8.96 -9.33 12.64
N SER A 93 -9.56 -9.36 13.81
CA SER A 93 -8.92 -8.96 15.08
C SER A 93 -7.63 -9.75 15.38
N ASN A 94 -7.54 -10.99 14.91
CA ASN A 94 -6.37 -11.86 15.10
C ASN A 94 -5.30 -11.69 13.99
N GLU A 95 -5.59 -11.01 12.89
CA GLU A 95 -4.66 -10.82 11.78
C GLU A 95 -3.69 -9.65 12.06
N THR A 96 -2.91 -9.77 13.13
CA THR A 96 -2.02 -8.71 13.62
C THR A 96 -0.66 -8.66 12.94
N LEU A 97 -0.28 -9.72 12.24
CA LEU A 97 0.98 -9.79 11.50
C LEU A 97 0.81 -9.16 10.11
N ARG A 98 1.84 -8.41 9.69
CA ARG A 98 1.82 -7.70 8.40
C ARG A 98 3.16 -7.81 7.69
N ASN A 99 3.13 -7.65 6.36
CA ASN A 99 4.35 -7.40 5.59
C ASN A 99 4.84 -5.95 5.77
N ALA A 100 6.02 -5.64 5.25
CA ALA A 100 6.65 -4.32 5.43
C ALA A 100 5.82 -3.14 4.89
N CYS A 101 4.98 -3.39 3.90
CA CYS A 101 4.09 -2.39 3.30
C CYS A 101 2.67 -2.42 3.87
N CYS A 102 2.35 -3.33 4.78
CA CYS A 102 1.09 -3.44 5.51
C CYS A 102 -0.16 -3.86 4.70
N GLU A 103 -0.04 -4.16 3.40
CA GLU A 103 -1.19 -4.61 2.60
C GLU A 103 -1.61 -6.05 2.86
N ILE A 104 -0.70 -6.87 3.40
CA ILE A 104 -0.96 -8.26 3.72
C ILE A 104 -1.11 -8.41 5.24
N THR A 105 -2.21 -9.03 5.65
CA THR A 105 -2.48 -9.36 7.05
C THR A 105 -2.47 -10.86 7.25
N SER A 106 -2.06 -11.34 8.41
CA SER A 106 -2.14 -12.74 8.80
C SER A 106 -2.22 -12.93 10.31
N GLU A 107 -2.87 -13.98 10.74
CA GLU A 107 -2.81 -14.50 12.10
C GLU A 107 -1.63 -15.47 12.31
N ASN A 108 -1.08 -15.99 11.20
CA ASN A 108 -0.03 -16.99 11.23
C ASN A 108 1.33 -16.38 10.92
N ASP A 109 2.31 -16.65 11.75
CA ASP A 109 3.70 -16.39 11.38
C ASP A 109 4.12 -17.27 10.20
N SER A 110 5.13 -16.84 9.45
CA SER A 110 5.63 -17.56 8.28
C SER A 110 4.62 -17.69 7.13
N ASP A 111 3.60 -16.84 7.09
CA ASP A 111 2.66 -16.76 5.98
C ASP A 111 3.30 -16.08 4.76
N VAL A 112 2.78 -16.38 3.60
CA VAL A 112 3.21 -15.79 2.32
C VAL A 112 2.00 -15.47 1.47
N CYS A 113 2.13 -14.41 0.70
CA CYS A 113 1.10 -13.97 -0.26
C CYS A 113 1.76 -13.63 -1.59
N ASN A 114 1.27 -14.21 -2.67
CA ASN A 114 1.68 -13.82 -4.01
C ASN A 114 0.94 -12.56 -4.43
N LEU A 115 1.70 -11.54 -4.82
CA LEU A 115 1.17 -10.27 -5.31
C LEU A 115 1.21 -10.21 -6.84
N GLY A 116 0.18 -9.61 -7.40
CA GLY A 116 0.09 -9.24 -8.80
C GLY A 116 -0.90 -8.09 -8.97
N SER A 117 -0.79 -7.32 -10.05
CA SER A 117 -1.67 -6.18 -10.26
C SER A 117 -2.16 -6.10 -11.69
N VAL A 118 -3.45 -5.86 -11.86
CA VAL A 118 -4.07 -5.59 -13.17
C VAL A 118 -3.97 -4.10 -13.44
N ASN A 119 -3.48 -3.74 -14.63
CA ASN A 119 -3.46 -2.34 -15.07
C ASN A 119 -4.82 -1.96 -15.67
N MET A 120 -5.63 -1.27 -14.89
CA MET A 120 -6.97 -0.83 -15.31
C MET A 120 -6.93 0.14 -16.48
N ALA A 121 -5.89 0.98 -16.56
CA ALA A 121 -5.78 1.99 -17.60
C ALA A 121 -5.63 1.42 -19.02
N ASN A 122 -5.22 0.15 -19.12
CA ASN A 122 -5.04 -0.56 -20.40
C ASN A 122 -6.18 -1.52 -20.73
N VAL A 123 -7.27 -1.47 -19.98
CA VAL A 123 -8.45 -2.33 -20.21
C VAL A 123 -9.59 -1.45 -20.71
N GLU A 124 -10.14 -1.80 -21.86
CA GLU A 124 -11.10 -0.96 -22.58
C GLU A 124 -12.55 -1.20 -22.15
N SER A 125 -12.88 -2.43 -21.75
CA SER A 125 -14.25 -2.83 -21.42
C SER A 125 -14.35 -3.63 -20.11
N LEU A 126 -15.54 -3.64 -19.53
CA LEU A 126 -15.84 -4.44 -18.34
C LEU A 126 -15.69 -5.95 -18.59
N GLU A 127 -16.02 -6.42 -19.79
CA GLU A 127 -15.88 -7.84 -20.16
C GLU A 127 -14.41 -8.23 -20.27
N GLU A 128 -13.59 -7.41 -20.91
CA GLU A 128 -12.14 -7.61 -20.95
C GLU A 128 -11.54 -7.57 -19.53
N PHE A 129 -11.99 -6.63 -18.69
CA PHE A 129 -11.56 -6.55 -17.30
C PHE A 129 -11.83 -7.85 -16.55
N LYS A 130 -13.02 -8.41 -16.72
CA LYS A 130 -13.40 -9.68 -16.13
C LYS A 130 -12.48 -10.82 -16.57
N ASP A 131 -12.18 -10.91 -17.87
CA ASP A 131 -11.28 -11.95 -18.41
C ASP A 131 -9.86 -11.79 -17.88
N VAL A 132 -9.34 -10.57 -17.80
CA VAL A 132 -8.02 -10.27 -17.27
C VAL A 132 -7.94 -10.61 -15.78
N VAL A 133 -8.94 -10.23 -14.98
CA VAL A 133 -9.03 -10.57 -13.54
C VAL A 133 -9.08 -12.08 -13.34
N HIS A 134 -9.87 -12.79 -14.16
CA HIS A 134 -9.96 -14.25 -14.15
C HIS A 134 -8.61 -14.91 -14.41
N LEU A 135 -7.92 -14.49 -15.48
CA LEU A 135 -6.61 -15.04 -15.84
C LEU A 135 -5.53 -14.71 -14.80
N ALA A 136 -5.50 -13.45 -14.32
CA ALA A 136 -4.56 -13.01 -13.31
C ALA A 136 -4.70 -13.79 -12.00
N SER A 137 -5.94 -14.07 -11.57
CA SER A 137 -6.21 -14.87 -10.37
C SER A 137 -5.65 -16.29 -10.50
N LYS A 138 -5.87 -16.95 -11.63
CA LYS A 138 -5.30 -18.27 -11.92
C LYS A 138 -3.77 -18.25 -11.97
N PHE A 139 -3.21 -17.20 -12.57
CA PHE A 139 -1.76 -17.01 -12.63
C PHE A 139 -1.13 -16.92 -11.24
N LEU A 140 -1.78 -16.17 -10.32
CA LEU A 140 -1.32 -16.08 -8.93
C LEU A 140 -1.38 -17.43 -8.20
N VAL A 141 -2.43 -18.22 -8.41
CA VAL A 141 -2.49 -19.60 -7.85
C VAL A 141 -1.35 -20.45 -8.38
N CYS A 142 -1.03 -20.39 -9.68
CA CYS A 142 0.11 -21.10 -10.25
C CYS A 142 1.44 -20.63 -9.64
N GLY A 143 1.62 -19.30 -9.47
CA GLY A 143 2.78 -18.72 -8.81
C GLY A 143 2.95 -19.20 -7.38
N LEU A 144 1.84 -19.30 -6.64
CA LEU A 144 1.84 -19.81 -5.27
C LEU A 144 2.42 -21.23 -5.17
N ILE A 145 2.04 -22.12 -6.10
CA ILE A 145 2.51 -23.53 -6.12
C ILE A 145 3.98 -23.61 -6.54
N ARG A 146 4.39 -22.77 -7.49
CA ARG A 146 5.73 -22.79 -8.09
C ARG A 146 6.80 -22.08 -7.27
N ALA A 147 6.40 -21.30 -6.26
CA ALA A 147 7.34 -20.56 -5.42
C ALA A 147 8.23 -21.51 -4.60
N HIS A 148 9.54 -21.27 -4.66
CA HIS A 148 10.50 -21.90 -3.76
C HIS A 148 10.49 -21.18 -2.42
N LEU A 149 10.24 -21.90 -1.34
CA LEU A 149 10.12 -21.33 -0.01
C LEU A 149 11.35 -21.67 0.84
N PRO A 150 11.76 -20.78 1.76
CA PRO A 150 13.04 -20.90 2.45
C PRO A 150 13.08 -22.06 3.46
N TYR A 151 11.94 -22.47 4.05
CA TYR A 151 11.87 -23.52 5.04
C TYR A 151 10.46 -24.11 5.16
N LYS A 152 10.38 -25.32 5.76
CA LYS A 152 9.18 -26.16 5.78
C LYS A 152 7.95 -25.49 6.41
N LYS A 153 8.12 -24.68 7.48
CA LYS A 153 6.98 -24.00 8.12
C LYS A 153 6.27 -23.06 7.17
N VAL A 154 7.02 -22.28 6.38
CA VAL A 154 6.43 -21.40 5.36
C VAL A 154 5.62 -22.18 4.33
N GLU A 155 6.13 -23.35 3.91
CA GLU A 155 5.40 -24.22 2.99
C GLU A 155 4.08 -24.73 3.59
N MET A 156 4.11 -25.16 4.86
CA MET A 156 2.91 -25.64 5.55
C MET A 156 1.85 -24.53 5.69
N VAL A 157 2.25 -23.34 6.13
CA VAL A 157 1.33 -22.21 6.28
C VAL A 157 0.79 -21.76 4.93
N ARG A 158 1.64 -21.70 3.88
CA ARG A 158 1.20 -21.44 2.51
C ARG A 158 0.13 -22.43 2.05
N GLN A 159 0.35 -23.73 2.25
CA GLN A 159 -0.63 -24.76 1.88
C GLN A 159 -1.95 -24.59 2.64
N GLN A 160 -1.89 -24.18 3.89
CA GLN A 160 -3.07 -23.96 4.72
C GLN A 160 -3.85 -22.71 4.28
N ASN A 161 -3.17 -21.60 4.00
CA ASN A 161 -3.79 -20.29 3.81
C ASN A 161 -3.97 -19.92 2.34
N SER A 162 -3.11 -20.39 1.45
CA SER A 162 -3.16 -20.14 -0.02
C SER A 162 -3.39 -18.66 -0.37
N ARG A 163 -2.88 -17.71 0.41
CA ARG A 163 -3.19 -16.29 0.25
C ARG A 163 -2.74 -15.75 -1.10
N LEU A 164 -3.63 -15.00 -1.74
CA LEU A 164 -3.39 -14.25 -2.96
C LEU A 164 -3.60 -12.77 -2.69
N GLY A 165 -2.82 -11.94 -3.34
CA GLY A 165 -2.95 -10.49 -3.29
C GLY A 165 -3.08 -9.94 -4.72
N LEU A 166 -4.19 -10.23 -5.39
CA LEU A 166 -4.47 -9.57 -6.65
C LEU A 166 -4.79 -8.10 -6.37
N GLY A 167 -4.00 -7.20 -6.97
CA GLY A 167 -4.15 -5.77 -6.85
C GLY A 167 -4.51 -5.11 -8.18
N LEU A 168 -4.56 -3.79 -8.14
CA LEU A 168 -4.86 -2.92 -9.28
C LEU A 168 -3.79 -1.84 -9.39
N ILE A 169 -3.46 -1.42 -10.60
CA ILE A 169 -2.70 -0.21 -10.93
C ILE A 169 -3.44 0.59 -11.99
N GLY A 170 -3.07 1.84 -12.17
CA GLY A 170 -3.66 2.68 -13.21
C GLY A 170 -5.10 3.10 -12.96
N MET A 171 -5.58 3.03 -11.72
CA MET A 171 -6.98 3.37 -11.43
C MET A 171 -7.26 4.85 -11.67
N HIS A 172 -6.39 5.75 -11.21
CA HIS A 172 -6.59 7.18 -11.46
C HIS A 172 -6.45 7.53 -12.94
N GLU A 173 -5.50 6.93 -13.65
CA GLU A 173 -5.39 7.06 -15.10
C GLU A 173 -6.67 6.60 -15.81
N TRP A 174 -7.26 5.48 -15.39
CA TRP A 174 -8.54 4.99 -15.89
C TRP A 174 -9.66 6.01 -15.66
N LEU A 175 -9.74 6.62 -14.46
CA LEU A 175 -10.70 7.67 -14.15
C LEU A 175 -10.52 8.89 -15.06
N LEU A 176 -9.29 9.37 -15.19
CA LEU A 176 -8.96 10.54 -16.04
C LEU A 176 -9.28 10.29 -17.52
N LYS A 177 -8.97 9.12 -18.07
CA LYS A 177 -9.31 8.74 -19.45
C LYS A 177 -10.82 8.74 -19.69
N LYS A 178 -11.64 8.55 -18.66
CA LYS A 178 -13.10 8.61 -18.71
C LYS A 178 -13.68 9.99 -18.38
N GLY A 179 -12.83 10.97 -18.10
CA GLY A 179 -13.23 12.32 -17.71
C GLY A 179 -13.77 12.45 -16.28
N TYR A 180 -13.46 11.47 -15.42
CA TYR A 180 -13.83 11.51 -14.01
C TYR A 180 -12.75 12.17 -13.16
N ARG A 181 -13.17 12.81 -12.08
CA ARG A 181 -12.30 13.19 -10.97
C ARG A 181 -11.92 11.95 -10.15
N TYR A 182 -10.99 12.15 -9.18
CA TYR A 182 -10.63 11.09 -8.23
C TYR A 182 -11.78 10.89 -7.22
N GLU A 183 -12.79 10.16 -7.64
CA GLU A 183 -13.99 9.83 -6.85
C GLU A 183 -14.52 8.44 -7.21
N PHE A 184 -15.20 7.81 -6.25
CA PHE A 184 -15.73 6.46 -6.40
C PHE A 184 -17.07 6.51 -7.13
N THR A 185 -17.02 6.46 -8.48
CA THR A 185 -18.17 6.56 -9.35
C THR A 185 -19.01 5.28 -9.37
N ASP A 186 -20.26 5.37 -9.84
CA ASP A 186 -21.11 4.18 -10.03
C ASP A 186 -20.52 3.20 -11.08
N GLU A 187 -19.84 3.70 -12.09
CA GLU A 187 -19.14 2.85 -13.04
C GLU A 187 -17.97 2.11 -12.37
N LEU A 188 -17.13 2.81 -11.61
CA LEU A 188 -16.04 2.17 -10.86
C LEU A 188 -16.58 1.12 -9.89
N LYS A 189 -17.70 1.39 -9.23
CA LYS A 189 -18.36 0.43 -8.35
C LYS A 189 -18.77 -0.87 -9.08
N GLN A 190 -19.21 -0.78 -10.32
CA GLN A 190 -19.52 -1.97 -11.13
C GLN A 190 -18.25 -2.77 -11.43
N TRP A 191 -17.16 -2.09 -11.81
CA TRP A 191 -15.88 -2.72 -12.04
C TRP A 191 -15.33 -3.41 -10.78
N MET A 192 -15.47 -2.77 -9.62
CA MET A 192 -15.03 -3.36 -8.35
C MET A 192 -15.85 -4.58 -7.95
N LYS A 193 -17.14 -4.62 -8.24
CA LYS A 193 -17.97 -5.84 -8.06
C LYS A 193 -17.52 -7.00 -8.94
N VAL A 194 -17.16 -6.72 -10.19
CA VAL A 194 -16.60 -7.74 -11.11
C VAL A 194 -15.23 -8.20 -10.61
N TYR A 195 -14.37 -7.27 -10.20
CA TYR A 195 -13.08 -7.59 -9.59
C TYR A 195 -13.21 -8.54 -8.40
N GLU A 196 -14.12 -8.24 -7.48
CA GLU A 196 -14.39 -9.04 -6.28
C GLU A 196 -14.93 -10.43 -6.64
N SER A 197 -16.00 -10.50 -7.44
CA SER A 197 -16.67 -11.75 -7.75
C SER A 197 -15.81 -12.66 -8.63
N GLU A 198 -15.17 -12.11 -9.67
CA GLU A 198 -14.42 -12.92 -10.62
C GLU A 198 -13.08 -13.40 -10.06
N SER A 199 -12.37 -12.57 -9.30
CA SER A 199 -11.12 -13.01 -8.66
C SER A 199 -11.34 -14.15 -7.66
N THR A 200 -12.41 -14.06 -6.86
CA THR A 200 -12.79 -15.12 -5.90
C THR A 200 -13.19 -16.40 -6.64
N LYS A 201 -14.04 -16.29 -7.66
CA LYS A 201 -14.49 -17.42 -8.46
C LYS A 201 -13.33 -18.14 -9.14
N ALA A 202 -12.52 -17.40 -9.89
CA ALA A 202 -11.42 -17.95 -10.67
C ALA A 202 -10.36 -18.64 -9.80
N ALA A 203 -10.01 -18.02 -8.67
CA ALA A 203 -9.06 -18.61 -7.73
C ALA A 203 -9.61 -19.91 -7.09
N ASN A 204 -10.87 -19.91 -6.65
CA ASN A 204 -11.51 -21.09 -6.05
C ASN A 204 -11.59 -22.24 -7.04
N GLU A 205 -12.12 -22.01 -8.24
CA GLU A 205 -12.22 -23.02 -9.30
C GLU A 205 -10.86 -23.61 -9.66
N HIS A 206 -9.82 -22.78 -9.67
CA HIS A 206 -8.47 -23.24 -9.99
C HIS A 206 -7.83 -24.00 -8.84
N CYS A 207 -8.03 -23.58 -7.59
CA CYS A 207 -7.59 -24.33 -6.41
C CYS A 207 -8.29 -25.68 -6.31
N ASP A 208 -9.62 -25.73 -6.50
CA ASP A 208 -10.40 -26.98 -6.48
C ASP A 208 -9.88 -27.96 -7.54
N ARG A 209 -9.62 -27.48 -8.77
CA ARG A 209 -9.06 -28.30 -9.86
C ARG A 209 -7.67 -28.86 -9.56
N LEU A 210 -6.88 -28.16 -8.75
CA LEU A 210 -5.52 -28.54 -8.38
C LEU A 210 -5.45 -29.22 -6.99
N PHE A 211 -6.58 -29.48 -6.36
CA PHE A 211 -6.68 -30.08 -5.02
C PHE A 211 -5.94 -29.28 -3.94
N LEU A 212 -6.02 -27.93 -4.04
CA LEU A 212 -5.45 -27.00 -3.07
C LEU A 212 -6.53 -26.45 -2.14
N ASN A 213 -6.12 -26.00 -0.97
CA ASN A 213 -7.00 -25.21 -0.12
C ASN A 213 -7.36 -23.89 -0.82
N ARG A 214 -8.63 -23.48 -0.70
CA ARG A 214 -9.07 -22.19 -1.20
C ARG A 214 -8.37 -21.05 -0.43
N PRO A 215 -8.07 -19.94 -1.10
CA PRO A 215 -7.41 -18.80 -0.47
C PRO A 215 -8.18 -18.24 0.74
N LYS A 216 -7.46 -17.92 1.82
CA LYS A 216 -8.01 -17.12 2.93
C LYS A 216 -8.18 -15.63 2.58
N GLY A 217 -7.46 -15.14 1.57
CA GLY A 217 -7.58 -13.80 1.02
C GLY A 217 -7.22 -13.83 -0.45
N TYR A 218 -7.89 -13.02 -1.26
CA TYR A 218 -7.78 -13.01 -2.71
C TYR A 218 -7.17 -11.72 -3.25
N ARG A 219 -7.44 -10.59 -2.59
CA ARG A 219 -7.17 -9.24 -3.08
C ARG A 219 -6.41 -8.41 -2.06
N ALA A 220 -5.36 -7.73 -2.54
CA ALA A 220 -4.61 -6.73 -1.78
C ALA A 220 -4.08 -5.67 -2.73
N ILE A 221 -4.14 -4.42 -2.34
CA ILE A 221 -3.59 -3.33 -3.14
C ILE A 221 -2.19 -3.01 -2.65
N ALA A 222 -1.20 -3.49 -3.39
CA ALA A 222 0.21 -3.22 -3.12
C ALA A 222 0.62 -1.81 -3.61
N PRO A 223 1.72 -1.21 -3.08
CA PRO A 223 2.19 0.12 -3.50
C PRO A 223 2.58 0.21 -4.97
N THR A 224 3.10 -0.87 -5.56
CA THR A 224 3.47 -1.00 -6.98
C THR A 224 4.42 0.08 -7.54
N GLY A 225 5.22 0.74 -6.67
CA GLY A 225 6.01 1.91 -7.05
C GLY A 225 6.95 1.71 -8.24
N SER A 226 7.65 0.56 -8.33
CA SER A 226 8.55 0.26 -9.45
C SER A 226 7.82 -0.29 -10.67
N ILE A 227 6.85 -1.20 -10.46
CA ILE A 227 6.15 -1.84 -11.59
C ILE A 227 5.21 -0.87 -12.30
N SER A 228 4.61 0.09 -11.60
CA SER A 228 3.81 1.14 -12.24
C SER A 228 4.66 2.02 -13.16
N ILE A 229 5.89 2.38 -12.77
CA ILE A 229 6.83 3.12 -13.62
C ILE A 229 7.18 2.31 -14.87
N ILE A 230 7.45 1.00 -14.71
CA ILE A 230 7.75 0.11 -15.86
C ILE A 230 6.54 0.01 -16.80
N CYS A 231 5.34 -0.04 -16.25
CA CYS A 231 4.10 -0.11 -17.02
C CYS A 231 3.66 1.25 -17.59
N GLY A 232 4.30 2.35 -17.21
CA GLY A 232 3.91 3.71 -17.62
C GLY A 232 2.52 4.11 -17.11
N SER A 233 2.16 3.72 -15.87
CA SER A 233 0.83 3.90 -15.31
C SER A 233 0.89 4.44 -13.88
N THR A 234 -0.24 4.88 -13.31
CA THR A 234 -0.29 5.32 -11.91
C THR A 234 -0.14 4.15 -10.95
N SER A 235 0.51 4.39 -9.80
CA SER A 235 0.76 3.38 -8.77
C SER A 235 -0.52 2.99 -8.05
N GLY A 236 -0.79 1.70 -7.95
CA GLY A 236 -1.92 1.16 -7.21
C GLY A 236 -3.22 1.85 -7.55
N VAL A 237 -3.88 2.31 -6.52
CA VAL A 237 -5.12 3.10 -6.60
C VAL A 237 -4.88 4.57 -6.28
N GLU A 238 -3.61 4.98 -6.18
CA GLU A 238 -3.22 6.33 -5.82
C GLU A 238 -3.48 7.33 -6.95
N PRO A 239 -3.78 8.59 -6.62
CA PRO A 239 -3.84 9.65 -7.62
C PRO A 239 -2.46 9.97 -8.18
N VAL A 240 -2.43 10.54 -9.39
CA VAL A 240 -1.22 11.19 -9.93
C VAL A 240 -0.67 12.12 -8.86
N TYR A 241 0.62 11.98 -8.53
CA TYR A 241 1.23 12.77 -7.46
C TYR A 241 1.17 14.28 -7.76
N SER A 242 1.62 14.66 -8.93
CA SER A 242 1.57 16.03 -9.46
C SER A 242 1.79 15.95 -10.96
N VAL A 243 1.19 16.86 -11.73
CA VAL A 243 1.36 16.94 -13.19
C VAL A 243 2.82 17.08 -13.57
N ALA A 244 3.54 17.95 -12.85
CA ALA A 244 4.99 18.11 -13.00
C ALA A 244 5.63 18.46 -11.65
N TYR A 245 6.82 17.91 -11.40
CA TYR A 245 7.52 18.13 -10.14
C TYR A 245 9.04 18.03 -10.32
N ARG A 246 9.75 18.57 -9.32
CA ARG A 246 11.20 18.47 -9.24
C ARG A 246 11.58 17.29 -8.34
N ARG A 247 12.07 16.21 -8.95
CA ARG A 247 12.54 15.02 -8.24
C ARG A 247 13.99 15.22 -7.78
N ARG A 248 14.23 14.85 -6.53
CA ARG A 248 15.58 14.69 -5.98
C ARG A 248 15.89 13.21 -5.86
N TYR A 249 17.06 12.78 -6.34
CA TYR A 249 17.52 11.41 -6.19
C TYR A 249 19.00 11.35 -5.85
N LEU A 250 19.39 10.30 -5.14
CA LEU A 250 20.75 10.09 -4.66
C LEU A 250 21.56 9.32 -5.70
N THR A 251 22.75 9.85 -6.05
CA THR A 251 23.72 9.15 -6.87
C THR A 251 25.00 8.94 -6.08
N GLU A 252 25.63 7.78 -6.26
CA GLU A 252 26.92 7.46 -5.61
C GLU A 252 26.92 7.68 -4.09
N GLY A 253 25.86 7.24 -3.40
CA GLY A 253 25.74 7.21 -1.96
C GLY A 253 25.52 8.56 -1.27
N THR A 254 26.05 9.65 -1.76
CA THR A 254 25.99 10.96 -1.06
C THR A 254 25.69 12.15 -1.95
N LYS A 255 25.72 11.98 -3.27
CA LYS A 255 25.51 13.09 -4.21
C LYS A 255 24.05 13.17 -4.65
N TRP A 256 23.40 14.26 -4.31
CA TRP A 256 22.04 14.57 -4.71
C TRP A 256 22.01 15.18 -6.12
N LYS A 257 21.16 14.62 -6.98
CA LYS A 257 20.79 15.22 -8.26
C LYS A 257 19.34 15.59 -8.29
N TYR A 258 19.01 16.56 -9.13
CA TYR A 258 17.65 17.07 -9.32
C TYR A 258 17.27 16.90 -10.80
N GLN A 259 16.02 16.52 -11.02
CA GLN A 259 15.45 16.36 -12.35
C GLN A 259 14.02 16.88 -12.33
N PHE A 260 13.63 17.62 -13.37
CA PHE A 260 12.21 17.90 -13.62
C PHE A 260 11.58 16.67 -14.26
N VAL A 261 10.43 16.28 -13.76
CA VAL A 261 9.66 15.14 -14.23
C VAL A 261 8.26 15.62 -14.50
N VAL A 262 7.71 15.29 -15.66
CA VAL A 262 6.29 15.33 -15.94
C VAL A 262 5.76 13.93 -15.71
N ASP A 263 4.63 13.80 -15.05
CA ASP A 263 3.99 12.50 -14.87
C ASP A 263 3.60 11.92 -16.24
N GLY A 264 3.89 10.63 -16.47
CA GLY A 264 3.69 10.01 -17.78
C GLY A 264 2.22 9.94 -18.20
N THR A 265 1.30 9.73 -17.23
CA THR A 265 -0.13 9.78 -17.47
C THR A 265 -0.58 11.20 -17.82
N ALA A 266 -0.13 12.19 -17.05
CA ALA A 266 -0.43 13.60 -17.31
C ALA A 266 0.13 14.03 -18.67
N GLU A 267 1.36 13.65 -19.02
CA GLU A 267 1.96 13.94 -20.32
C GLU A 267 1.13 13.38 -21.49
N SER A 268 0.66 12.14 -21.37
CA SER A 268 -0.20 11.51 -22.39
C SER A 268 -1.51 12.27 -22.55
N LEU A 269 -2.20 12.57 -21.45
CA LEU A 269 -3.47 13.30 -21.47
C LEU A 269 -3.33 14.70 -22.07
N ILE A 270 -2.23 15.40 -21.74
CA ILE A 270 -1.95 16.75 -22.30
C ILE A 270 -1.71 16.65 -23.83
N LYS A 271 -0.99 15.63 -24.30
CA LYS A 271 -0.79 15.38 -25.73
C LYS A 271 -2.13 15.09 -26.44
N ASP A 272 -3.07 14.48 -25.75
CA ASP A 272 -4.42 14.19 -26.25
C ASP A 272 -5.36 15.41 -26.11
N GLY A 273 -4.86 16.54 -25.65
CA GLY A 273 -5.57 17.83 -25.61
C GLY A 273 -6.26 18.16 -24.29
N VAL A 274 -6.02 17.36 -23.24
CA VAL A 274 -6.53 17.68 -21.89
C VAL A 274 -5.75 18.88 -21.32
N ASN A 275 -6.48 19.88 -20.77
CA ASN A 275 -5.84 21.00 -20.11
C ASN A 275 -5.11 20.51 -18.84
N PRO A 276 -3.81 20.85 -18.64
CA PRO A 276 -3.07 20.48 -17.43
C PRO A 276 -3.78 20.83 -16.11
N ASP A 277 -4.52 21.94 -16.09
CA ASP A 277 -5.25 22.41 -14.91
C ASP A 277 -6.49 21.54 -14.57
N ASP A 278 -6.96 20.72 -15.52
CA ASP A 278 -8.07 19.79 -15.32
C ASP A 278 -7.59 18.40 -14.82
N ILE A 279 -6.26 18.16 -14.79
CA ILE A 279 -5.67 16.93 -14.29
C ILE A 279 -5.50 17.03 -12.79
N GLU A 280 -6.48 16.52 -12.06
CA GLU A 280 -6.45 16.49 -10.59
C GLU A 280 -5.27 15.64 -10.08
N SER A 281 -4.53 16.14 -9.10
CA SER A 281 -3.37 15.48 -8.53
C SER A 281 -3.53 15.18 -7.03
N ALA A 282 -2.61 14.42 -6.44
CA ALA A 282 -2.57 14.21 -5.00
C ALA A 282 -2.37 15.51 -4.22
N VAL A 283 -1.68 16.49 -4.81
CA VAL A 283 -1.49 17.83 -4.21
C VAL A 283 -2.82 18.57 -4.12
N ASP A 284 -3.65 18.50 -5.16
CA ASP A 284 -4.98 19.11 -5.16
C ASP A 284 -5.90 18.43 -4.15
N LEU A 285 -5.85 17.09 -4.09
CA LEU A 285 -6.61 16.28 -3.13
C LEU A 285 -6.17 16.48 -1.68
N ALA A 286 -4.97 17.01 -1.42
CA ALA A 286 -4.54 17.35 -0.07
C ALA A 286 -5.41 18.45 0.56
N ALA A 287 -6.06 19.27 -0.27
CA ALA A 287 -7.03 20.26 0.17
C ALA A 287 -8.43 19.67 0.48
N ASP A 288 -8.68 18.41 0.09
CA ASP A 288 -9.96 17.71 0.30
C ASP A 288 -9.71 16.28 0.82
N PRO A 289 -9.20 16.14 2.06
CA PRO A 289 -8.87 14.83 2.62
C PRO A 289 -10.11 13.95 2.83
N GLU A 290 -11.29 14.55 3.04
CA GLU A 290 -12.53 13.81 3.21
C GLU A 290 -12.89 13.01 1.96
N ARG A 291 -12.77 13.60 0.78
CA ARG A 291 -13.01 12.90 -0.49
C ARG A 291 -12.04 11.74 -0.69
N ARG A 292 -10.77 11.94 -0.35
CA ARG A 292 -9.76 10.88 -0.42
C ARG A 292 -10.08 9.72 0.52
N VAL A 293 -10.43 10.01 1.77
CA VAL A 293 -10.83 8.98 2.77
C VAL A 293 -12.10 8.25 2.32
N LYS A 294 -13.08 8.98 1.77
CA LYS A 294 -14.32 8.38 1.26
C LYS A 294 -14.06 7.43 0.08
N PHE A 295 -13.22 7.84 -0.87
CA PHE A 295 -12.82 6.99 -1.99
C PHE A 295 -12.24 5.67 -1.49
N GLN A 296 -11.31 5.76 -0.57
CA GLN A 296 -10.63 4.65 0.06
C GLN A 296 -11.57 3.72 0.80
N PHE A 297 -12.45 4.28 1.61
CA PHE A 297 -13.46 3.53 2.34
C PHE A 297 -14.35 2.70 1.41
N GLU A 298 -14.80 3.29 0.29
CA GLU A 298 -15.60 2.57 -0.69
C GLU A 298 -14.81 1.46 -1.38
N LEU A 299 -13.55 1.71 -1.73
CA LEU A 299 -12.69 0.73 -2.37
C LEU A 299 -12.33 -0.44 -1.44
N GLN A 300 -12.08 -0.16 -0.15
CA GLN A 300 -11.74 -1.19 0.85
C GLN A 300 -12.82 -2.26 0.98
N LYS A 301 -14.09 -1.94 0.71
CA LYS A 301 -15.18 -2.92 0.72
C LYS A 301 -15.01 -4.07 -0.26
N HIS A 302 -14.16 -3.87 -1.28
CA HIS A 302 -13.89 -4.83 -2.35
C HIS A 302 -12.53 -5.51 -2.25
N VAL A 303 -11.80 -5.26 -1.15
CA VAL A 303 -10.45 -5.80 -0.91
C VAL A 303 -10.44 -6.57 0.40
N ASP A 304 -10.00 -7.83 0.34
CA ASP A 304 -10.04 -8.75 1.50
C ASP A 304 -8.99 -8.45 2.55
N LEU A 305 -7.80 -8.03 2.11
CA LEU A 305 -6.66 -7.81 2.98
C LEU A 305 -6.58 -6.34 3.35
N SER A 306 -5.73 -5.57 2.71
CA SER A 306 -5.64 -4.16 3.04
C SER A 306 -5.39 -3.29 1.80
N LEU A 307 -5.74 -2.02 1.92
CA LEU A 307 -5.32 -0.95 1.04
C LEU A 307 -4.14 -0.23 1.68
N ILE A 308 -3.07 -0.04 0.91
CA ILE A 308 -2.00 0.84 1.33
C ILE A 308 -2.32 2.26 0.91
N HIS A 309 -2.03 3.16 1.82
CA HIS A 309 -1.97 4.60 1.59
C HIS A 309 -0.58 5.09 1.86
N ILE A 310 -0.01 5.65 0.85
CA ILE A 310 1.22 6.43 0.94
C ILE A 310 0.87 7.91 0.94
#